data_96cea76b949f34a6f3863e615580584b
#
_entry.id   96cea76b949f34a6f3863e615580584b
#
_cell.length_a   1.000
_cell.length_b   1.000
_cell.length_c   1.000
_cell.angle_alpha   90.00
_cell.angle_beta   90.00
_cell.angle_gamma   90.00
#
_symmetry.space_group_name_H-M   'P 1'
#
loop_
_entity.id
_entity.type
_entity.pdbx_description
1 polymer ?
#
loop_
_entity_poly.entity_id
_entity_poly.type
_entity_poly.pdbx_seq_one_letter_code
_entity_poly.pdbx_strand_id
1 'polypeptide(L)'
;MFSFIKKDYLVYGTKRDNGKIIFDLIVDADEVVIPTPKTVMSFKKILFENERDISEDNRKIAFFGIASCDALAIELFKKEFADKNLLAKDILVISSECQPDDFCFCGAFGLKKPGNFDIHIQEEKSGYRVFAGSKKGAEILKEVGIKTASDDTSLKDIPNTAKTIDKNELSETVSDRKNNLDFWQGIANNCFGCGACTAVCPLCFCTRQDFDNKTDGSCNRCLSWDACFSKSFFEIQNHYNFRPEPADRLYNWYHHKFVRSYEDKGHFLCTGCGRCIEACPAHLNQHNIISSIISKEEKE
;
A
#
# COMPACT_ATOMS: atom_id res chain seq x y z
N MET A 1 -16.08 -17.96 -11.21
CA MET A 1 -14.86 -17.71 -10.41
C MET A 1 -15.17 -17.17 -9.04
N PHE A 2 -15.85 -16.02 -8.91
CA PHE A 2 -16.14 -15.39 -7.61
C PHE A 2 -16.84 -16.34 -6.62
N SER A 3 -17.96 -16.95 -7.02
CA SER A 3 -18.72 -17.89 -6.18
C SER A 3 -17.92 -19.13 -5.73
N PHE A 4 -16.92 -19.53 -6.50
CA PHE A 4 -16.00 -20.60 -6.15
C PHE A 4 -15.04 -20.14 -5.05
N ILE A 5 -14.40 -18.99 -5.23
CA ILE A 5 -13.44 -18.41 -4.27
C ILE A 5 -14.10 -18.11 -2.93
N LYS A 6 -15.33 -17.59 -2.94
CA LYS A 6 -16.08 -17.23 -1.73
C LYS A 6 -16.35 -18.43 -0.78
N LYS A 7 -16.25 -19.68 -1.24
CA LYS A 7 -16.42 -20.85 -0.38
C LYS A 7 -15.34 -20.94 0.69
N ASP A 8 -14.08 -20.64 0.33
CA ASP A 8 -12.91 -20.82 1.19
C ASP A 8 -12.27 -19.51 1.63
N TYR A 9 -12.70 -18.38 1.04
CA TYR A 9 -12.10 -17.05 1.25
C TYR A 9 -13.12 -16.01 1.68
N LEU A 10 -12.70 -15.12 2.57
CA LEU A 10 -13.28 -13.80 2.74
C LEU A 10 -12.77 -12.93 1.60
N VAL A 11 -13.66 -12.45 0.75
CA VAL A 11 -13.30 -11.71 -0.46
C VAL A 11 -13.45 -10.21 -0.20
N TYR A 12 -12.34 -9.49 -0.28
CA TYR A 12 -12.30 -8.03 -0.20
C TYR A 12 -11.87 -7.44 -1.53
N GLY A 13 -12.36 -6.27 -1.85
CA GLY A 13 -11.98 -5.64 -3.11
C GLY A 13 -12.55 -4.24 -3.28
N THR A 14 -12.30 -3.69 -4.46
CA THR A 14 -12.84 -2.39 -4.85
C THR A 14 -14.28 -2.53 -5.28
N LYS A 15 -15.18 -1.86 -4.59
CA LYS A 15 -16.62 -1.87 -4.87
C LYS A 15 -17.23 -0.49 -4.88
N ARG A 16 -18.41 -0.38 -5.49
CA ARG A 16 -19.23 0.82 -5.44
C ARG A 16 -20.24 0.72 -4.30
N ASP A 17 -20.22 1.70 -3.42
CA ASP A 17 -21.17 1.84 -2.32
C ASP A 17 -21.67 3.28 -2.26
N ASN A 18 -23.01 3.48 -2.34
CA ASN A 18 -23.65 4.79 -2.31
C ASN A 18 -22.98 5.83 -3.25
N GLY A 19 -22.62 5.41 -4.46
CA GLY A 19 -21.95 6.25 -5.47
C GLY A 19 -20.45 6.50 -5.23
N LYS A 20 -19.89 6.02 -4.12
CA LYS A 20 -18.47 6.10 -3.80
C LYS A 20 -17.75 4.80 -4.14
N ILE A 21 -16.48 4.92 -4.48
CA ILE A 21 -15.60 3.75 -4.67
C ILE A 21 -14.86 3.50 -3.37
N ILE A 22 -15.09 2.34 -2.78
CA ILE A 22 -14.50 1.94 -1.51
C ILE A 22 -13.79 0.58 -1.63
N PHE A 23 -12.93 0.29 -0.67
CA PHE A 23 -12.32 -1.02 -0.50
C PHE A 23 -12.95 -1.71 0.71
N ASP A 24 -13.70 -2.78 0.48
CA ASP A 24 -14.42 -3.48 1.56
C ASP A 24 -14.76 -4.93 1.18
N LEU A 25 -15.46 -5.65 2.08
CA LEU A 25 -15.97 -6.99 1.85
C LEU A 25 -16.90 -7.01 0.64
N ILE A 26 -16.64 -7.92 -0.28
CA ILE A 26 -17.46 -8.18 -1.47
C ILE A 26 -18.41 -9.32 -1.15
N VAL A 27 -19.70 -9.03 -1.22
CA VAL A 27 -20.77 -10.02 -0.99
C VAL A 27 -21.21 -10.65 -2.29
N ASP A 28 -21.27 -9.87 -3.37
CA ASP A 28 -21.65 -10.32 -4.70
C ASP A 28 -20.62 -9.91 -5.77
N ALA A 29 -20.52 -10.71 -6.83
CA ALA A 29 -19.62 -10.43 -7.94
C ALA A 29 -19.94 -9.11 -8.66
N ASP A 30 -21.20 -8.70 -8.70
CA ASP A 30 -21.67 -7.49 -9.35
C ASP A 30 -21.25 -6.20 -8.61
N GLU A 31 -20.78 -6.32 -7.36
CA GLU A 31 -20.23 -5.19 -6.61
C GLU A 31 -18.82 -4.80 -7.10
N VAL A 32 -18.10 -5.73 -7.72
CA VAL A 32 -16.70 -5.53 -8.12
C VAL A 32 -16.60 -4.54 -9.28
N VAL A 33 -15.71 -3.57 -9.17
CA VAL A 33 -15.46 -2.57 -10.20
C VAL A 33 -14.21 -2.93 -11.00
N ILE A 34 -14.40 -3.20 -12.30
CA ILE A 34 -13.33 -3.48 -13.28
C ILE A 34 -13.59 -2.62 -14.54
N PRO A 35 -12.61 -1.88 -15.06
CA PRO A 35 -11.25 -1.64 -14.56
C PRO A 35 -11.25 -1.00 -13.16
N THR A 36 -10.24 -1.34 -12.35
CA THR A 36 -10.24 -0.97 -10.94
C THR A 36 -9.70 0.45 -10.73
N PRO A 37 -10.51 1.40 -10.26
CA PRO A 37 -10.03 2.68 -9.80
C PRO A 37 -9.29 2.53 -8.46
N LYS A 38 -8.38 3.44 -8.20
CA LYS A 38 -7.74 3.54 -6.88
C LYS A 38 -8.77 3.96 -5.82
N THR A 39 -8.77 3.28 -4.69
CA THR A 39 -9.55 3.66 -3.50
C THR A 39 -8.71 4.51 -2.54
N VAL A 40 -9.33 5.38 -1.76
CA VAL A 40 -8.62 6.18 -0.74
C VAL A 40 -7.96 5.27 0.28
N MET A 41 -8.71 4.33 0.85
CA MET A 41 -8.15 3.30 1.73
C MET A 41 -7.71 2.08 0.93
N SER A 42 -6.59 1.47 1.34
CA SER A 42 -6.04 0.25 0.73
C SER A 42 -6.40 -1.01 1.53
N PHE A 43 -5.95 -2.16 1.03
CA PHE A 43 -6.03 -3.46 1.71
C PHE A 43 -5.45 -3.43 3.14
N LYS A 44 -4.61 -2.47 3.47
CA LYS A 44 -4.02 -2.30 4.80
C LYS A 44 -5.08 -2.24 5.90
N LYS A 45 -6.22 -1.59 5.63
CA LYS A 45 -7.37 -1.55 6.53
C LYS A 45 -7.76 -2.96 7.03
N ILE A 46 -7.79 -3.93 6.12
CA ILE A 46 -8.20 -5.30 6.44
C ILE A 46 -7.12 -6.08 7.21
N LEU A 47 -5.86 -5.85 6.88
CA LEU A 47 -4.75 -6.59 7.51
C LEU A 47 -4.42 -6.11 8.93
N PHE A 48 -4.81 -4.89 9.27
CA PHE A 48 -4.56 -4.26 10.57
C PHE A 48 -5.82 -3.96 11.39
N GLU A 49 -7.01 -4.34 10.94
CA GLU A 49 -8.23 -4.17 11.74
C GLU A 49 -8.21 -5.08 12.97
N ASN A 50 -7.87 -4.50 14.11
CA ASN A 50 -7.88 -5.21 15.41
C ASN A 50 -9.27 -5.35 16.03
N GLU A 51 -10.29 -4.68 15.51
CA GLU A 51 -11.63 -4.68 16.09
C GLU A 51 -12.50 -5.87 15.65
N ARG A 52 -12.11 -6.54 14.56
CA ARG A 52 -12.72 -7.80 14.20
C ARG A 52 -11.78 -8.90 14.62
N ASP A 53 -12.25 -9.75 15.48
CA ASP A 53 -11.54 -10.97 15.86
C ASP A 53 -11.46 -11.89 14.63
N ILE A 54 -10.49 -11.56 13.73
CA ILE A 54 -10.20 -12.37 12.54
C ILE A 54 -9.81 -13.79 12.99
N SER A 55 -9.53 -13.98 14.28
CA SER A 55 -9.20 -15.28 14.86
C SER A 55 -10.37 -16.26 14.85
N GLU A 56 -11.61 -15.78 14.86
CA GLU A 56 -12.81 -16.66 14.83
C GLU A 56 -13.19 -17.12 13.41
N ASP A 57 -12.79 -16.40 12.36
CA ASP A 57 -13.05 -16.78 10.97
C ASP A 57 -11.85 -17.49 10.36
N ASN A 58 -11.94 -18.80 10.25
CA ASN A 58 -10.88 -19.67 9.69
C ASN A 58 -10.72 -19.52 8.17
N ARG A 59 -11.57 -18.74 7.47
CA ARG A 59 -11.44 -18.52 6.03
C ARG A 59 -10.19 -17.72 5.71
N LYS A 60 -9.58 -18.06 4.60
CA LYS A 60 -8.46 -17.32 4.00
C LYS A 60 -8.94 -15.97 3.50
N ILE A 61 -8.02 -15.06 3.16
CA ILE A 61 -8.34 -13.76 2.59
C ILE A 61 -8.05 -13.78 1.08
N ALA A 62 -9.00 -13.31 0.29
CA ALA A 62 -8.79 -13.01 -1.13
C ALA A 62 -9.00 -11.50 -1.37
N PHE A 63 -8.05 -10.87 -2.03
CA PHE A 63 -8.23 -9.54 -2.58
C PHE A 63 -8.61 -9.66 -4.05
N PHE A 64 -9.79 -9.18 -4.41
CA PHE A 64 -10.40 -9.37 -5.73
C PHE A 64 -10.60 -8.04 -6.45
N GLY A 65 -10.15 -7.94 -7.68
CA GLY A 65 -10.25 -6.74 -8.48
C GLY A 65 -9.46 -5.58 -7.87
N ILE A 66 -8.18 -5.79 -7.53
CA ILE A 66 -7.34 -4.74 -6.97
C ILE A 66 -6.39 -4.17 -8.02
N ALA A 67 -5.98 -2.93 -7.85
CA ALA A 67 -5.03 -2.28 -8.74
C ALA A 67 -3.63 -2.93 -8.64
N SER A 68 -2.85 -2.86 -9.73
CA SER A 68 -1.50 -3.45 -9.78
C SER A 68 -0.54 -2.87 -8.74
N CYS A 69 -0.69 -1.58 -8.38
CA CYS A 69 0.10 -0.97 -7.31
C CYS A 69 -0.23 -1.55 -5.93
N ASP A 70 -1.48 -1.98 -5.70
CA ASP A 70 -1.86 -2.67 -4.46
C ASP A 70 -1.36 -4.12 -4.45
N ALA A 71 -1.39 -4.82 -5.59
CA ALA A 71 -0.80 -6.15 -5.71
C ALA A 71 0.71 -6.13 -5.39
N LEU A 72 1.46 -5.17 -5.94
CA LEU A 72 2.85 -4.94 -5.58
C LEU A 72 3.02 -4.59 -4.10
N ALA A 73 2.15 -3.74 -3.55
CA ALA A 73 2.22 -3.36 -2.14
C ALA A 73 1.99 -4.56 -1.21
N ILE A 74 1.09 -5.50 -1.56
CA ILE A 74 0.88 -6.74 -0.79
C ILE A 74 2.15 -7.59 -0.78
N GLU A 75 2.83 -7.72 -1.92
CA GLU A 75 4.08 -8.46 -1.99
C GLU A 75 5.16 -7.83 -1.10
N LEU A 76 5.35 -6.50 -1.22
CA LEU A 76 6.31 -5.78 -0.39
C LEU A 76 5.96 -5.88 1.10
N PHE A 77 4.67 -5.80 1.43
CA PHE A 77 4.19 -5.98 2.79
C PHE A 77 4.50 -7.38 3.33
N LYS A 78 4.29 -8.43 2.52
CA LYS A 78 4.67 -9.81 2.90
C LYS A 78 6.17 -9.92 3.18
N LYS A 79 7.02 -9.27 2.38
CA LYS A 79 8.48 -9.25 2.58
C LYS A 79 8.87 -8.51 3.87
N GLU A 80 8.18 -7.41 4.22
CA GLU A 80 8.43 -6.67 5.46
C GLU A 80 8.10 -7.47 6.73
N PHE A 81 7.09 -8.34 6.65
CA PHE A 81 6.57 -9.08 7.80
C PHE A 81 6.88 -10.58 7.76
N ALA A 82 7.71 -11.04 6.83
CA ALA A 82 8.04 -12.47 6.68
C ALA A 82 8.51 -13.12 7.98
N ASP A 83 9.32 -12.40 8.77
CA ASP A 83 9.90 -12.90 10.02
C ASP A 83 8.97 -12.79 11.24
N LYS A 84 7.79 -12.16 11.10
CA LYS A 84 6.96 -11.77 12.25
C LYS A 84 5.67 -12.58 12.40
N ASN A 85 5.41 -13.54 11.54
CA ASN A 85 4.15 -14.32 11.51
C ASN A 85 2.85 -13.48 11.56
N LEU A 86 2.96 -12.16 11.31
CA LEU A 86 1.83 -11.22 11.36
C LEU A 86 0.82 -11.44 10.23
N LEU A 87 1.23 -12.15 9.18
CA LEU A 87 0.39 -12.52 8.04
C LEU A 87 0.36 -14.06 7.88
N ALA A 88 -0.07 -14.74 8.93
CA ALA A 88 -0.24 -16.21 8.89
C ALA A 88 -1.29 -16.67 7.87
N LYS A 89 -2.12 -15.78 7.33
CA LYS A 89 -3.16 -16.14 6.37
C LYS A 89 -2.60 -16.15 4.95
N ASP A 90 -2.87 -17.24 4.26
CA ASP A 90 -2.61 -17.38 2.82
C ASP A 90 -3.53 -16.42 2.05
N ILE A 91 -2.95 -15.36 1.48
CA ILE A 91 -3.67 -14.32 0.75
C ILE A 91 -3.69 -14.67 -0.74
N LEU A 92 -4.88 -14.74 -1.32
CA LEU A 92 -5.08 -14.85 -2.77
C LEU A 92 -5.18 -13.45 -3.37
N VAL A 93 -4.34 -13.15 -4.35
CA VAL A 93 -4.28 -11.84 -5.00
C VAL A 93 -4.84 -11.91 -6.41
N ILE A 94 -6.02 -11.32 -6.61
CA ILE A 94 -6.66 -11.22 -7.91
C ILE A 94 -6.67 -9.75 -8.31
N SER A 95 -5.70 -9.36 -9.12
CA SER A 95 -5.60 -8.00 -9.65
C SER A 95 -6.46 -7.82 -10.89
N SER A 96 -6.76 -6.57 -11.22
CA SER A 96 -7.41 -6.23 -12.48
C SER A 96 -6.71 -5.08 -13.19
N GLU A 97 -7.08 -4.88 -14.45
CA GLU A 97 -6.70 -3.67 -15.18
C GLU A 97 -7.02 -2.45 -14.33
N CYS A 98 -6.05 -1.54 -14.17
CA CYS A 98 -6.22 -0.40 -13.30
C CYS A 98 -6.61 0.86 -14.10
N GLN A 99 -7.39 1.72 -13.45
CA GLN A 99 -7.74 3.03 -13.94
C GLN A 99 -6.97 4.08 -13.11
N PRO A 100 -5.80 4.56 -13.59
CA PRO A 100 -5.02 5.58 -12.90
C PRO A 100 -5.75 6.92 -12.85
N ASP A 101 -5.43 7.71 -11.84
CA ASP A 101 -5.82 9.12 -11.72
C ASP A 101 -4.59 10.04 -11.82
N ASP A 102 -4.82 11.36 -11.72
CA ASP A 102 -3.78 12.39 -11.85
C ASP A 102 -2.72 12.35 -10.74
N PHE A 103 -2.98 11.63 -9.64
CA PHE A 103 -2.04 11.49 -8.52
C PHE A 103 -1.12 10.27 -8.67
N CYS A 104 -1.46 9.35 -9.57
CA CYS A 104 -0.69 8.13 -9.77
C CYS A 104 0.67 8.42 -10.40
N PHE A 105 1.74 7.89 -9.81
CA PHE A 105 3.10 7.97 -10.33
C PHE A 105 3.87 6.63 -10.21
N CYS A 106 3.15 5.52 -10.27
CA CYS A 106 3.72 4.18 -10.13
C CYS A 106 4.77 3.84 -11.21
N GLY A 107 4.67 4.46 -12.39
CA GLY A 107 5.69 4.37 -13.42
C GLY A 107 7.06 4.88 -12.98
N ALA A 108 7.11 5.87 -12.06
CA ALA A 108 8.36 6.37 -11.49
C ALA A 108 9.15 5.28 -10.74
N PHE A 109 8.48 4.29 -10.17
CA PHE A 109 9.08 3.14 -9.49
C PHE A 109 9.15 1.89 -10.37
N GLY A 110 8.96 2.05 -11.68
CA GLY A 110 9.14 0.98 -12.67
C GLY A 110 7.96 0.04 -12.83
N LEU A 111 6.79 0.36 -12.26
CA LEU A 111 5.58 -0.45 -12.44
C LEU A 111 4.95 -0.15 -13.80
N LYS A 112 5.40 -0.88 -14.84
CA LYS A 112 4.94 -0.71 -16.23
C LYS A 112 3.87 -1.72 -16.64
N LYS A 113 3.92 -2.93 -16.07
CA LYS A 113 2.95 -4.01 -16.34
C LYS A 113 2.38 -4.55 -15.03
N PRO A 114 1.17 -5.14 -15.07
CA PRO A 114 0.66 -5.91 -13.95
C PRO A 114 1.66 -7.00 -13.54
N GLY A 115 1.83 -7.18 -12.23
CA GLY A 115 2.69 -8.20 -11.65
C GLY A 115 2.25 -8.52 -10.23
N ASN A 116 2.90 -9.53 -9.61
CA ASN A 116 2.67 -9.89 -8.21
C ASN A 116 1.22 -10.31 -7.90
N PHE A 117 0.58 -11.04 -8.80
CA PHE A 117 -0.78 -11.54 -8.68
C PHE A 117 -0.84 -13.07 -8.80
N ASP A 118 -1.88 -13.68 -8.25
CA ASP A 118 -2.24 -15.07 -8.54
C ASP A 118 -3.08 -15.15 -9.82
N ILE A 119 -4.01 -14.20 -9.98
CA ILE A 119 -4.87 -14.07 -11.16
C ILE A 119 -4.92 -12.59 -11.55
N HIS A 120 -4.86 -12.29 -12.86
CA HIS A 120 -5.10 -10.94 -13.38
C HIS A 120 -6.28 -10.93 -14.34
N ILE A 121 -7.15 -9.94 -14.20
CA ILE A 121 -8.34 -9.74 -15.02
C ILE A 121 -8.15 -8.48 -15.87
N GLN A 122 -8.19 -8.64 -17.18
CA GLN A 122 -8.06 -7.57 -18.14
C GLN A 122 -9.35 -7.44 -18.95
N GLU A 123 -9.85 -6.21 -19.08
CA GLU A 123 -11.05 -5.95 -19.87
C GLU A 123 -10.75 -6.00 -21.37
N GLU A 124 -11.64 -6.62 -22.11
CA GLU A 124 -11.63 -6.72 -23.57
C GLU A 124 -12.96 -6.24 -24.15
N LYS A 125 -13.02 -6.01 -25.47
CA LYS A 125 -14.25 -5.51 -26.12
C LYS A 125 -15.49 -6.38 -25.88
N SER A 126 -15.33 -7.67 -25.61
CA SER A 126 -16.41 -8.62 -25.40
C SER A 126 -16.13 -9.52 -24.19
N GLY A 127 -15.98 -8.93 -22.99
CA GLY A 127 -15.77 -9.67 -21.76
C GLY A 127 -14.40 -9.45 -21.15
N TYR A 128 -13.82 -10.49 -20.56
CA TYR A 128 -12.57 -10.39 -19.83
C TYR A 128 -11.56 -11.46 -20.25
N ARG A 129 -10.32 -11.07 -20.37
CA ARG A 129 -9.18 -11.99 -20.47
C ARG A 129 -8.58 -12.21 -19.10
N VAL A 130 -8.24 -13.46 -18.78
CA VAL A 130 -7.76 -13.84 -17.45
C VAL A 130 -6.40 -14.51 -17.57
N PHE A 131 -5.46 -14.08 -16.75
CA PHE A 131 -4.08 -14.56 -16.70
C PHE A 131 -3.81 -15.23 -15.36
N ALA A 132 -3.07 -16.33 -15.37
CA ALA A 132 -2.55 -16.98 -14.18
C ALA A 132 -1.11 -16.53 -13.91
N GLY A 133 -0.86 -15.88 -12.78
CA GLY A 133 0.47 -15.44 -12.35
C GLY A 133 1.15 -16.38 -11.35
N SER A 134 0.42 -17.38 -10.83
CA SER A 134 0.95 -18.39 -9.92
C SER A 134 0.34 -19.77 -10.19
N LYS A 135 0.96 -20.82 -9.62
CA LYS A 135 0.38 -22.18 -9.65
C LYS A 135 -1.02 -22.22 -9.04
N LYS A 136 -1.20 -21.53 -7.89
CA LYS A 136 -2.48 -21.42 -7.18
C LYS A 136 -3.55 -20.77 -8.07
N GLY A 137 -3.21 -19.67 -8.76
CA GLY A 137 -4.10 -19.03 -9.72
C GLY A 137 -4.47 -19.94 -10.87
N ALA A 138 -3.50 -20.66 -11.44
CA ALA A 138 -3.75 -21.61 -12.52
C ALA A 138 -4.66 -22.77 -12.11
N GLU A 139 -4.48 -23.33 -10.90
CA GLU A 139 -5.32 -24.39 -10.35
C GLU A 139 -6.76 -23.90 -10.17
N ILE A 140 -6.97 -22.74 -9.57
CA ILE A 140 -8.31 -22.13 -9.41
C ILE A 140 -8.99 -21.94 -10.78
N LEU A 141 -8.29 -21.37 -11.77
CA LEU A 141 -8.86 -21.13 -13.09
C LEU A 141 -9.22 -22.45 -13.80
N LYS A 142 -8.40 -23.47 -13.65
CA LYS A 142 -8.67 -24.82 -14.17
C LYS A 142 -9.94 -25.44 -13.54
N GLU A 143 -10.07 -25.34 -12.22
CA GLU A 143 -11.23 -25.90 -11.50
C GLU A 143 -12.55 -25.20 -11.85
N VAL A 144 -12.52 -23.90 -12.10
CA VAL A 144 -13.72 -23.16 -12.54
C VAL A 144 -13.95 -23.20 -14.07
N GLY A 145 -13.13 -23.95 -14.82
CA GLY A 145 -13.27 -24.15 -16.27
C GLY A 145 -12.95 -22.89 -17.10
N ILE A 146 -12.20 -21.93 -16.57
CA ILE A 146 -11.80 -20.73 -17.29
C ILE A 146 -10.49 -20.99 -18.03
N LYS A 147 -10.50 -20.75 -19.35
CA LYS A 147 -9.28 -20.80 -20.17
C LYS A 147 -8.39 -19.60 -19.85
N THR A 148 -7.15 -19.88 -19.49
CA THR A 148 -6.12 -18.84 -19.29
C THR A 148 -5.56 -18.37 -20.62
N ALA A 149 -5.21 -17.10 -20.73
CA ALA A 149 -4.33 -16.63 -21.79
C ALA A 149 -2.94 -17.26 -21.59
N SER A 150 -2.41 -17.87 -22.62
CA SER A 150 -1.16 -18.63 -22.56
C SER A 150 0.10 -17.77 -22.69
N ASP A 151 -0.05 -16.45 -22.82
CA ASP A 151 1.05 -15.56 -23.19
C ASP A 151 1.00 -14.25 -22.38
N ASP A 152 2.01 -14.05 -21.50
CA ASP A 152 2.22 -12.82 -20.74
C ASP A 152 2.52 -11.61 -21.64
N THR A 153 2.88 -11.82 -22.91
CA THR A 153 3.12 -10.72 -23.86
C THR A 153 1.85 -9.94 -24.18
N SER A 154 0.68 -10.53 -23.95
CA SER A 154 -0.62 -9.89 -24.17
C SER A 154 -1.15 -9.06 -22.98
N LEU A 155 -0.43 -9.00 -21.86
CA LEU A 155 -0.74 -8.09 -20.76
C LEU A 155 -0.58 -6.64 -21.20
N LYS A 156 -1.63 -5.84 -21.02
CA LYS A 156 -1.59 -4.40 -21.30
C LYS A 156 -0.64 -3.68 -20.37
N ASP A 157 0.00 -2.64 -20.87
CA ASP A 157 0.79 -1.75 -20.05
C ASP A 157 -0.11 -0.94 -19.10
N ILE A 158 0.42 -0.64 -17.92
CA ILE A 158 -0.25 0.28 -17.00
C ILE A 158 -0.11 1.69 -17.59
N PRO A 159 -1.21 2.41 -17.80
CA PRO A 159 -1.19 3.74 -18.42
C PRO A 159 -0.63 4.79 -17.43
N ASN A 160 0.68 4.78 -17.23
CA ASN A 160 1.38 5.71 -16.36
C ASN A 160 2.68 6.17 -17.01
N THR A 161 2.79 7.47 -17.26
CA THR A 161 3.88 8.12 -18.00
C THR A 161 4.95 8.75 -17.12
N ALA A 162 4.89 8.60 -15.79
CA ALA A 162 5.86 9.18 -14.89
C ALA A 162 7.29 8.68 -15.20
N LYS A 163 8.24 9.61 -15.27
CA LYS A 163 9.65 9.29 -15.52
C LYS A 163 10.18 8.37 -14.44
N THR A 164 10.87 7.31 -14.85
CA THR A 164 11.47 6.36 -13.91
C THR A 164 12.56 7.03 -13.08
N ILE A 165 12.50 6.81 -11.77
CA ILE A 165 13.46 7.29 -10.78
C ILE A 165 14.55 6.23 -10.60
N ASP A 166 15.81 6.65 -10.60
CA ASP A 166 16.91 5.79 -10.19
C ASP A 166 16.85 5.57 -8.68
N LYS A 167 16.84 4.29 -8.27
CA LYS A 167 16.67 3.93 -6.85
C LYS A 167 17.91 4.23 -6.02
N ASN A 168 19.10 4.04 -6.59
CA ASN A 168 20.34 4.33 -5.89
C ASN A 168 20.47 5.84 -5.68
N GLU A 169 20.26 6.61 -6.75
CA GLU A 169 20.32 8.07 -6.69
C GLU A 169 19.33 8.65 -5.65
N LEU A 170 18.08 8.14 -5.62
CA LEU A 170 17.11 8.60 -4.63
C LEU A 170 17.53 8.24 -3.20
N SER A 171 18.00 7.01 -2.98
CA SER A 171 18.43 6.56 -1.66
C SER A 171 19.62 7.38 -1.14
N GLU A 172 20.64 7.54 -1.96
CA GLU A 172 21.85 8.32 -1.64
C GLU A 172 21.49 9.79 -1.37
N THR A 173 20.69 10.41 -2.24
CA THR A 173 20.35 11.84 -2.09
C THR A 173 19.48 12.10 -0.84
N VAL A 174 18.54 11.20 -0.51
CA VAL A 174 17.79 11.30 0.75
C VAL A 174 18.72 11.16 1.96
N SER A 175 19.68 10.23 1.91
CA SER A 175 20.65 10.02 2.98
C SER A 175 21.55 11.25 3.18
N ASP A 176 22.08 11.82 2.11
CA ASP A 176 22.97 13.00 2.12
C ASP A 176 22.26 14.23 2.70
N ARG A 177 20.95 14.37 2.48
CA ARG A 177 20.15 15.47 3.03
C ARG A 177 19.78 15.30 4.50
N LYS A 178 20.32 14.28 5.20
CA LYS A 178 20.03 14.04 6.64
C LYS A 178 20.17 15.29 7.50
N ASN A 179 21.24 16.04 7.29
CA ASN A 179 21.58 17.22 8.10
C ASN A 179 21.17 18.54 7.43
N ASN A 180 20.51 18.50 6.27
CA ASN A 180 19.98 19.68 5.59
C ASN A 180 18.63 20.08 6.21
N LEU A 181 18.69 20.70 7.39
CA LEU A 181 17.49 21.07 8.15
C LEU A 181 16.64 22.11 7.41
N ASP A 182 17.25 23.04 6.67
CA ASP A 182 16.55 24.09 5.94
C ASP A 182 15.69 23.50 4.83
N PHE A 183 16.19 22.50 4.10
CA PHE A 183 15.42 21.80 3.09
C PHE A 183 14.18 21.12 3.70
N TRP A 184 14.36 20.36 4.77
CA TRP A 184 13.26 19.65 5.41
C TRP A 184 12.29 20.61 6.12
N GLN A 185 12.79 21.71 6.68
CA GLN A 185 11.96 22.75 7.28
C GLN A 185 11.11 23.47 6.22
N GLY A 186 11.66 23.72 5.04
CA GLY A 186 10.92 24.30 3.91
C GLY A 186 9.70 23.46 3.52
N ILE A 187 9.82 22.13 3.53
CA ILE A 187 8.68 21.23 3.28
C ILE A 187 7.76 21.18 4.52
N ALA A 188 8.34 21.09 5.72
CA ALA A 188 7.61 20.96 6.97
C ALA A 188 6.73 22.18 7.29
N ASN A 189 7.11 23.38 6.86
CA ASN A 189 6.33 24.61 7.03
C ASN A 189 4.94 24.52 6.37
N ASN A 190 4.80 23.68 5.33
CA ASN A 190 3.52 23.42 4.67
C ASN A 190 2.84 22.13 5.14
N CYS A 191 3.46 21.36 6.04
CA CYS A 191 2.94 20.08 6.51
C CYS A 191 2.21 20.23 7.85
N PHE A 192 0.95 19.85 7.89
CA PHE A 192 0.17 19.85 9.14
C PHE A 192 0.57 18.77 10.16
N GLY A 193 1.44 17.83 9.78
CA GLY A 193 1.82 16.71 10.63
C GLY A 193 0.66 15.76 10.98
N CYS A 194 -0.44 15.81 10.22
CA CYS A 194 -1.70 15.12 10.55
C CYS A 194 -1.68 13.60 10.38
N GLY A 195 -0.66 13.04 9.71
CA GLY A 195 -0.56 11.59 9.47
C GLY A 195 -1.48 11.01 8.40
N ALA A 196 -2.30 11.80 7.70
CA ALA A 196 -3.21 11.31 6.66
C ALA A 196 -2.48 10.49 5.57
N CYS A 197 -1.28 10.95 5.15
CA CYS A 197 -0.44 10.24 4.18
C CYS A 197 0.01 8.85 4.68
N THR A 198 0.19 8.66 5.97
CA THR A 198 0.54 7.36 6.57
C THR A 198 -0.69 6.46 6.72
N ALA A 199 -1.84 7.05 7.04
CA ALA A 199 -3.09 6.31 7.19
C ALA A 199 -3.51 5.63 5.88
N VAL A 200 -3.46 6.36 4.76
CA VAL A 200 -3.88 5.83 3.44
C VAL A 200 -2.80 4.99 2.72
N CYS A 201 -1.54 5.11 3.13
CA CYS A 201 -0.45 4.41 2.45
C CYS A 201 -0.47 2.91 2.76
N PRO A 202 -0.50 2.04 1.73
CA PRO A 202 -0.49 0.58 1.92
C PRO A 202 0.78 0.05 2.58
N LEU A 203 1.87 0.83 2.53
CA LEU A 203 3.19 0.46 3.05
C LEU A 203 3.66 1.33 4.23
N CYS A 204 2.72 1.98 4.95
CA CYS A 204 2.96 2.58 6.26
C CYS A 204 2.28 1.73 7.33
N PHE A 205 3.06 1.14 8.21
CA PHE A 205 2.62 0.19 9.23
C PHE A 205 3.06 0.58 10.65
N CYS A 206 3.11 1.90 10.92
CA CYS A 206 3.32 2.40 12.26
C CYS A 206 2.12 2.03 13.13
N THR A 207 2.37 1.33 14.23
CA THR A 207 1.36 0.91 15.20
C THR A 207 1.83 1.23 16.60
N ARG A 208 0.88 1.46 17.49
CA ARG A 208 1.07 1.56 18.92
C ARG A 208 0.48 0.34 19.59
N GLN A 209 1.14 -0.16 20.62
CA GLN A 209 0.59 -1.19 21.49
C GLN A 209 -0.02 -0.54 22.73
N ASP A 210 -1.29 -0.78 22.92
CA ASP A 210 -2.04 -0.38 24.11
C ASP A 210 -2.32 -1.64 24.94
N PHE A 211 -2.31 -1.47 26.26
CA PHE A 211 -2.57 -2.53 27.21
C PHE A 211 -3.82 -2.17 28.01
N ASP A 212 -4.85 -2.98 27.90
CA ASP A 212 -6.07 -2.87 28.71
C ASP A 212 -5.97 -3.84 29.87
N ASN A 213 -5.55 -3.34 31.03
CA ASN A 213 -5.42 -4.10 32.26
C ASN A 213 -6.78 -4.18 32.96
N LYS A 214 -7.36 -5.37 33.06
CA LYS A 214 -8.62 -5.60 33.73
C LYS A 214 -8.45 -5.82 35.23
N THR A 215 -9.52 -5.59 35.98
CA THR A 215 -9.54 -5.77 37.45
C THR A 215 -9.41 -7.24 37.87
N ASP A 216 -9.69 -8.20 37.01
CA ASP A 216 -9.49 -9.63 37.24
C ASP A 216 -8.04 -10.11 37.07
N GLY A 217 -7.11 -9.17 36.76
CA GLY A 217 -5.71 -9.46 36.52
C GLY A 217 -5.38 -9.88 35.08
N SER A 218 -6.38 -10.01 34.20
CA SER A 218 -6.14 -10.23 32.78
C SER A 218 -5.73 -8.94 32.09
N CYS A 219 -4.93 -9.07 31.00
CA CYS A 219 -4.48 -7.94 30.20
C CYS A 219 -4.73 -8.24 28.72
N ASN A 220 -5.50 -7.38 28.09
CA ASN A 220 -5.65 -7.39 26.63
C ASN A 220 -4.59 -6.51 26.00
N ARG A 221 -3.90 -7.05 25.01
CA ARG A 221 -2.95 -6.31 24.19
C ARG A 221 -3.64 -5.90 22.89
N CYS A 222 -3.82 -4.60 22.73
CA CYS A 222 -4.42 -4.02 21.54
C CYS A 222 -3.34 -3.36 20.67
N LEU A 223 -3.43 -3.53 19.36
CA LEU A 223 -2.65 -2.79 18.38
C LEU A 223 -3.56 -1.71 17.81
N SER A 224 -3.16 -0.45 17.95
CA SER A 224 -3.82 0.66 17.27
C SER A 224 -2.91 1.29 16.23
N TRP A 225 -3.52 1.93 15.23
CA TRP A 225 -2.79 2.67 14.22
C TRP A 225 -2.10 3.87 14.83
N ASP A 226 -0.88 4.13 14.38
CA ASP A 226 -0.14 5.33 14.70
C ASP A 226 0.53 5.90 13.45
N ALA A 227 1.16 7.04 13.57
CA ALA A 227 1.84 7.71 12.48
C ALA A 227 3.18 8.27 12.95
N CYS A 228 4.23 8.02 12.17
CA CYS A 228 5.53 8.63 12.44
C CYS A 228 5.55 10.17 12.30
N PHE A 229 4.43 10.79 11.93
CA PHE A 229 4.21 12.23 12.01
C PHE A 229 3.68 12.68 13.37
N SER A 230 3.11 11.75 14.16
CA SER A 230 2.65 12.05 15.53
C SER A 230 3.84 12.32 16.44
N LYS A 231 3.76 13.39 17.24
CA LYS A 231 4.78 13.72 18.24
C LYS A 231 4.92 12.59 19.25
N SER A 232 3.80 12.02 19.70
CA SER A 232 3.76 10.94 20.69
C SER A 232 4.40 9.63 20.20
N PHE A 233 4.50 9.41 18.88
CA PHE A 233 5.12 8.20 18.31
C PHE A 233 6.61 8.08 18.68
N PHE A 234 7.30 9.20 18.85
CA PHE A 234 8.71 9.26 19.20
C PHE A 234 8.96 9.61 20.68
N GLU A 235 7.89 9.70 21.46
CA GLU A 235 7.97 10.02 22.88
C GLU A 235 8.16 8.74 23.70
N ILE A 236 9.11 8.78 24.63
CA ILE A 236 9.37 7.71 25.59
C ILE A 236 9.17 8.24 27.02
N GLN A 237 9.54 7.42 27.98
CA GLN A 237 9.47 7.76 29.41
C GLN A 237 10.07 9.15 29.70
N ASN A 238 9.45 9.89 30.64
CA ASN A 238 9.81 11.25 31.01
C ASN A 238 9.62 12.30 29.90
N HIS A 239 8.70 12.05 28.96
CA HIS A 239 8.40 12.95 27.86
C HIS A 239 9.59 13.28 26.95
N TYR A 240 10.62 12.46 26.99
CA TYR A 240 11.72 12.62 26.06
C TYR A 240 11.28 12.22 24.65
N ASN A 241 11.48 13.11 23.68
CA ASN A 241 11.11 12.88 22.30
C ASN A 241 12.35 12.84 21.39
N PHE A 242 12.53 11.75 20.67
CA PHE A 242 13.66 11.57 19.76
C PHE A 242 13.59 12.44 18.51
N ARG A 243 12.38 12.90 18.12
CA ARG A 243 12.11 13.72 16.93
C ARG A 243 11.09 14.80 17.25
N PRO A 244 11.48 15.81 18.06
CA PRO A 244 10.55 16.83 18.52
C PRO A 244 10.08 17.74 17.38
N GLU A 245 10.94 17.97 16.37
CA GLU A 245 10.66 18.90 15.28
C GLU A 245 9.91 18.24 14.11
N PRO A 246 8.97 18.92 13.45
CA PRO A 246 8.26 18.43 12.28
C PRO A 246 9.20 18.04 11.13
N ALA A 247 10.26 18.80 10.91
CA ALA A 247 11.28 18.52 9.89
C ALA A 247 11.97 17.17 10.11
N ASP A 248 12.31 16.83 11.37
CA ASP A 248 12.92 15.53 11.72
C ASP A 248 11.97 14.37 11.43
N ARG A 249 10.67 14.54 11.73
CA ARG A 249 9.66 13.50 11.46
C ARG A 249 9.42 13.33 9.96
N LEU A 250 9.45 14.44 9.23
CA LEU A 250 9.35 14.42 7.78
C LEU A 250 10.55 13.71 7.15
N TYR A 251 11.79 14.10 7.51
CA TYR A 251 12.99 13.38 7.09
C TYR A 251 12.91 11.88 7.38
N ASN A 252 12.51 11.52 8.62
CA ASN A 252 12.38 10.12 9.01
C ASN A 252 11.42 9.33 8.11
N TRP A 253 10.33 9.93 7.66
CA TRP A 253 9.39 9.28 6.76
C TRP A 253 10.02 8.96 5.41
N TYR A 254 10.77 9.90 4.80
CA TYR A 254 11.50 9.67 3.54
C TYR A 254 12.63 8.67 3.73
N HIS A 255 13.43 8.82 4.78
CA HIS A 255 14.53 7.93 5.09
C HIS A 255 14.06 6.48 5.27
N HIS A 256 12.98 6.26 6.03
CA HIS A 256 12.43 4.92 6.23
C HIS A 256 11.97 4.29 4.92
N LYS A 257 11.33 5.06 4.02
CA LYS A 257 10.77 4.54 2.77
C LYS A 257 11.79 4.31 1.67
N PHE A 258 12.79 5.16 1.58
CA PHE A 258 13.67 5.24 0.41
C PHE A 258 15.14 4.95 0.71
N VAL A 259 15.55 4.96 1.99
CA VAL A 259 16.92 4.62 2.40
C VAL A 259 16.90 3.29 3.15
N ARG A 260 16.39 3.29 4.37
CA ARG A 260 16.48 2.13 5.26
C ARG A 260 15.89 0.86 4.65
N SER A 261 14.69 0.93 4.09
CA SER A 261 14.08 -0.26 3.47
C SER A 261 14.87 -0.74 2.26
N TYR A 262 15.44 0.20 1.49
CA TYR A 262 16.25 -0.14 0.33
C TYR A 262 17.59 -0.79 0.71
N GLU A 263 18.28 -0.24 1.70
CA GLU A 263 19.54 -0.80 2.23
C GLU A 263 19.32 -2.18 2.87
N ASP A 264 18.27 -2.33 3.68
CA ASP A 264 18.01 -3.57 4.42
C ASP A 264 17.45 -4.69 3.53
N LYS A 265 16.63 -4.36 2.51
CA LYS A 265 15.80 -5.34 1.78
C LYS A 265 15.77 -5.18 0.25
N GLY A 266 16.49 -4.21 -0.29
CA GLY A 266 16.60 -3.98 -1.74
C GLY A 266 15.35 -3.40 -2.41
N HIS A 267 14.37 -2.88 -1.65
CA HIS A 267 13.18 -2.27 -2.21
C HIS A 267 12.70 -1.04 -1.42
N PHE A 268 12.00 -0.16 -2.12
CA PHE A 268 11.34 0.98 -1.50
C PHE A 268 9.98 0.60 -0.89
N LEU A 269 9.61 1.27 0.19
CA LEU A 269 8.26 1.19 0.77
C LEU A 269 7.31 2.19 0.09
N CYS A 270 7.32 2.21 -1.24
CA CYS A 270 6.45 3.04 -2.05
C CYS A 270 6.18 2.37 -3.40
N THR A 271 4.91 2.35 -3.81
CA THR A 271 4.47 1.86 -5.12
C THR A 271 4.05 2.98 -6.07
N GLY A 272 4.17 4.24 -5.65
CA GLY A 272 3.73 5.39 -6.46
C GLY A 272 2.22 5.46 -6.69
N CYS A 273 1.41 4.89 -5.80
CA CYS A 273 -0.05 4.87 -5.94
C CYS A 273 -0.74 6.24 -5.78
N GLY A 274 -0.04 7.27 -5.29
CA GLY A 274 -0.56 8.64 -5.17
C GLY A 274 -1.56 8.91 -4.05
N ARG A 275 -1.99 7.90 -3.26
CA ARG A 275 -2.96 8.10 -2.16
C ARG A 275 -2.52 9.17 -1.16
N CYS A 276 -1.24 9.23 -0.86
CA CYS A 276 -0.68 10.23 0.07
C CYS A 276 -0.77 11.66 -0.45
N ILE A 277 -0.80 11.86 -1.77
CA ILE A 277 -0.99 13.16 -2.42
C ILE A 277 -2.47 13.55 -2.34
N GLU A 278 -3.34 12.65 -2.76
CA GLU A 278 -4.79 12.85 -2.75
C GLU A 278 -5.35 13.14 -1.35
N ALA A 279 -4.89 12.40 -0.33
CA ALA A 279 -5.36 12.55 1.04
C ALA A 279 -4.71 13.71 1.81
N CYS A 280 -3.76 14.43 1.21
CA CYS A 280 -3.02 15.49 1.89
C CYS A 280 -3.84 16.78 1.98
N PRO A 281 -4.27 17.25 3.17
CA PRO A 281 -5.04 18.49 3.30
C PRO A 281 -4.19 19.74 3.01
N ALA A 282 -2.87 19.61 3.02
CA ALA A 282 -1.92 20.67 2.65
C ALA A 282 -1.50 20.59 1.17
N HIS A 283 -2.08 19.68 0.39
CA HIS A 283 -1.79 19.47 -1.03
C HIS A 283 -0.31 19.23 -1.36
N LEU A 284 0.44 18.63 -0.42
CA LEU A 284 1.83 18.25 -0.66
C LEU A 284 1.90 17.13 -1.68
N ASN A 285 2.55 17.43 -2.82
CA ASN A 285 2.74 16.46 -3.88
C ASN A 285 4.04 15.67 -3.68
N GLN A 286 3.93 14.43 -3.23
CA GLN A 286 5.08 13.57 -2.94
C GLN A 286 5.94 13.28 -4.17
N HIS A 287 5.36 13.18 -5.36
CA HIS A 287 6.12 12.99 -6.59
C HIS A 287 7.01 14.22 -6.88
N ASN A 288 6.48 15.44 -6.72
CA ASN A 288 7.27 16.66 -6.91
C ASN A 288 8.36 16.81 -5.86
N ILE A 289 8.06 16.47 -4.59
CA ILE A 289 9.06 16.50 -3.51
C ILE A 289 10.19 15.49 -3.79
N ILE A 290 9.87 14.26 -4.19
CA ILE A 290 10.88 13.28 -4.57
C ILE A 290 11.73 13.79 -5.75
N SER A 291 11.10 14.39 -6.74
CA SER A 291 11.81 14.99 -7.87
C SER A 291 12.76 16.13 -7.42
N SER A 292 12.33 16.99 -6.49
CA SER A 292 13.19 18.05 -5.94
C SER A 292 14.32 17.54 -5.06
N ILE A 293 14.12 16.38 -4.40
CA ILE A 293 15.22 15.70 -3.68
C ILE A 293 16.31 15.29 -4.65
N ILE A 294 15.97 14.71 -5.80
CA ILE A 294 16.92 14.19 -6.80
C ILE A 294 17.60 15.33 -7.56
N SER A 295 16.85 16.38 -7.97
CA SER A 295 17.38 17.44 -8.82
C SER A 295 18.49 18.26 -8.18
N LYS A 296 18.72 18.12 -6.87
CA LYS A 296 19.70 18.91 -6.10
C LYS A 296 19.54 20.44 -6.28
N GLU A 297 18.44 20.89 -6.89
CA GLU A 297 18.14 22.31 -6.98
C GLU A 297 17.83 22.85 -5.58
N GLU A 298 18.81 23.54 -5.00
CA GLU A 298 18.55 24.47 -3.92
C GLU A 298 17.74 25.61 -4.54
N LYS A 299 16.49 25.76 -4.16
CA LYS A 299 15.80 27.02 -4.44
C LYS A 299 16.48 28.09 -3.60
N GLU A 300 17.25 28.96 -4.30
CA GLU A 300 17.71 30.23 -3.75
C GLU A 300 16.56 31.07 -3.17
#